data_261733b9503ee672f2bfc3d8bb9e7953
#
_entry.id   261733b9503ee672f2bfc3d8bb9e7953
#
_cell.length_a   1.000
_cell.length_b   1.000
_cell.length_c   1.000
_cell.angle_alpha   90.00
_cell.angle_beta   90.00
_cell.angle_gamma   90.00
#
_symmetry.space_group_name_H-M   'P 1'
#
loop_
_entity.id
_entity.type
_entity.pdbx_description
1 polymer ?
#
loop_
_entity_poly.entity_id
_entity_poly.type
_entity_poly.pdbx_seq_one_letter_code
_entity_poly.pdbx_strand_id
1 'polypeptide(L)'
;MKEVMAILRMNKINATKAALVAAGFPSFTASRVMGRGRKALDEDMVKAMNDDGPLESSEVLPLLAHGPRLLPKRMISLIVPDDKVATVVETVINSNSTKNPGDGKIFVMPIDDVCRVRTGETGNAAIDEMTGK
;
A
#
# COMPACT_ATOMS: atom_id res chain seq x y z
N MET A 1 -0.74 9.29 -17.61
CA MET A 1 0.03 8.46 -16.66
C MET A 1 -0.58 8.53 -15.27
N LYS A 2 -0.39 7.49 -14.49
CA LYS A 2 -0.94 7.38 -13.14
C LYS A 2 0.13 6.88 -12.18
N GLU A 3 0.02 7.29 -10.93
CA GLU A 3 0.74 6.62 -9.85
C GLU A 3 -0.17 5.53 -9.28
N VAL A 4 0.37 4.32 -9.17
CA VAL A 4 -0.28 3.22 -8.46
C VAL A 4 0.51 3.04 -7.17
N MET A 5 -0.13 3.36 -6.05
CA MET A 5 0.47 3.25 -4.73
C MET A 5 -0.31 2.21 -3.93
N ALA A 6 0.40 1.24 -3.36
CA ALA A 6 -0.23 0.19 -2.57
C ALA A 6 0.38 0.14 -1.18
N ILE A 7 -0.47 -0.04 -0.18
CA ILE A 7 -0.05 -0.27 1.20
C ILE A 7 -0.42 -1.71 1.53
N LEU A 8 0.60 -2.52 1.86
CA LEU A 8 0.51 -3.97 1.88
C LEU A 8 1.08 -4.53 3.17
N ARG A 9 0.74 -5.79 3.46
CA ARG A 9 1.36 -6.51 4.56
C ARG A 9 2.84 -6.72 4.31
N MET A 10 3.64 -6.66 5.38
CA MET A 10 5.08 -6.88 5.29
C MET A 10 5.44 -8.22 4.67
N ASN A 11 4.72 -9.27 5.02
CA ASN A 11 5.03 -10.62 4.55
C ASN A 11 4.63 -10.88 3.10
N LYS A 12 3.98 -9.93 2.46
CA LYS A 12 3.56 -10.05 1.05
C LYS A 12 4.44 -9.25 0.10
N ILE A 13 5.35 -8.44 0.60
CA ILE A 13 6.11 -7.53 -0.24
C ILE A 13 7.01 -8.28 -1.24
N ASN A 14 7.67 -9.34 -0.82
CA ASN A 14 8.56 -10.07 -1.71
C ASN A 14 7.80 -10.78 -2.83
N ALA A 15 6.65 -11.38 -2.51
CA ALA A 15 5.79 -11.99 -3.52
C ALA A 15 5.26 -10.93 -4.51
N THR A 16 4.91 -9.75 -4.01
CA THR A 16 4.43 -8.65 -4.84
C THR A 16 5.52 -8.17 -5.78
N LYS A 17 6.74 -7.99 -5.28
CA LYS A 17 7.88 -7.57 -6.10
C LYS A 17 8.15 -8.58 -7.21
N ALA A 18 8.16 -9.86 -6.88
CA ALA A 18 8.38 -10.92 -7.88
C ALA A 18 7.28 -10.92 -8.94
N ALA A 19 6.03 -10.75 -8.53
CA ALA A 19 4.91 -10.72 -9.45
C ALA A 19 4.96 -9.50 -10.38
N LEU A 20 5.36 -8.34 -9.86
CA LEU A 20 5.51 -7.14 -10.68
C LEU A 20 6.63 -7.31 -11.71
N VAL A 21 7.75 -7.88 -11.32
CA VAL A 21 8.84 -8.18 -12.27
C VAL A 21 8.35 -9.11 -13.38
N ALA A 22 7.66 -10.18 -13.00
CA ALA A 22 7.11 -11.13 -13.97
C ALA A 22 6.09 -10.49 -14.91
N ALA A 23 5.35 -9.50 -14.44
CA ALA A 23 4.37 -8.78 -15.24
C ALA A 23 4.97 -7.68 -16.11
N GLY A 24 6.29 -7.45 -16.04
CA GLY A 24 6.97 -6.45 -16.85
C GLY A 24 7.20 -5.11 -16.14
N PHE A 25 7.11 -5.08 -14.82
CA PHE A 25 7.30 -3.87 -14.02
C PHE A 25 8.44 -4.07 -13.01
N PRO A 26 9.70 -4.10 -13.47
CA PRO A 26 10.83 -4.40 -12.60
C PRO A 26 11.27 -3.24 -11.70
N SER A 27 10.79 -2.03 -11.97
CA SER A 27 11.26 -0.84 -11.27
C SER A 27 10.11 -0.18 -10.53
N PHE A 28 10.30 0.08 -9.26
CA PHE A 28 9.30 0.69 -8.38
C PHE A 28 10.00 1.27 -7.16
N THR A 29 9.29 2.13 -6.44
CA THR A 29 9.74 2.68 -5.16
C THR A 29 9.02 1.94 -4.04
N ALA A 30 9.75 1.59 -2.99
CA ALA A 30 9.16 0.94 -1.83
C ALA A 30 9.66 1.60 -0.56
N SER A 31 8.80 1.67 0.44
CA SER A 31 9.17 2.20 1.74
C SER A 31 8.44 1.48 2.86
N ARG A 32 8.98 1.63 4.06
CA ARG A 32 8.34 1.16 5.29
C ARG A 32 7.39 2.24 5.76
N VAL A 33 6.18 1.82 6.12
CA VAL A 33 5.17 2.73 6.66
C VAL A 33 4.51 2.06 7.85
N MET A 34 3.84 2.88 8.65
CA MET A 34 3.11 2.41 9.82
C MET A 34 1.64 2.77 9.64
N GLY A 35 0.77 1.83 9.96
CA GLY A 35 -0.65 2.08 9.84
C GLY A 35 -1.47 1.14 10.69
N ARG A 36 -2.76 1.42 10.79
CA ARG A 36 -3.70 0.51 11.43
C ARG A 36 -5.00 0.53 10.64
N GLY A 37 -5.56 -0.67 10.48
CA GLY A 37 -6.83 -0.82 9.83
C GLY A 37 -7.98 -0.76 10.82
N ARG A 38 -9.17 -0.68 10.26
CA ARG A 38 -10.40 -0.66 11.04
C ARG A 38 -10.56 -1.89 11.93
N LYS A 39 -10.19 -3.06 11.41
CA LYS A 39 -10.32 -4.31 12.17
C LYS A 39 -9.43 -4.31 13.42
N ALA A 40 -8.21 -3.84 13.32
CA ALA A 40 -7.31 -3.77 14.47
C ALA A 40 -7.86 -2.85 15.56
N LEU A 41 -8.45 -1.72 15.18
CA LEU A 41 -9.10 -0.82 16.11
C LEU A 41 -10.31 -1.48 16.78
N ASP A 42 -11.14 -2.16 16.00
CA ASP A 42 -12.34 -2.85 16.51
C ASP A 42 -11.94 -3.98 17.47
N GLU A 43 -10.93 -4.75 17.17
CA GLU A 43 -10.45 -5.83 18.04
C GLU A 43 -9.94 -5.31 19.38
N ASP A 44 -9.15 -4.24 19.35
CA ASP A 44 -8.64 -3.65 20.58
C ASP A 44 -9.74 -2.98 21.40
N MET A 45 -10.70 -2.35 20.75
CA MET A 45 -11.88 -1.79 21.43
C MET A 45 -12.67 -2.89 22.13
N VAL A 46 -12.94 -3.99 21.44
CA VAL A 46 -13.66 -5.12 22.01
C VAL A 46 -12.88 -5.72 23.19
N LYS A 47 -11.58 -5.86 23.04
CA LYS A 47 -10.73 -6.39 24.10
C LYS A 47 -10.77 -5.50 25.34
N ALA A 48 -10.67 -4.19 25.16
CA ALA A 48 -10.75 -3.25 26.26
C ALA A 48 -12.10 -3.32 26.97
N MET A 49 -13.17 -3.43 26.19
CA MET A 49 -14.52 -3.58 26.75
C MET A 49 -14.70 -4.86 27.53
N ASN A 50 -14.08 -5.95 27.11
CA ASN A 50 -14.21 -7.25 27.75
C ASN A 50 -13.33 -7.38 29.01
N ASP A 51 -12.15 -6.76 29.00
CA ASP A 51 -11.19 -6.91 30.10
C ASP A 51 -11.58 -6.13 31.34
N ASP A 52 -12.17 -4.94 31.18
CA ASP A 52 -12.38 -4.01 32.29
C ASP A 52 -13.84 -3.69 32.59
N GLY A 53 -14.77 -4.38 31.96
CA GLY A 53 -16.19 -4.05 32.10
C GLY A 53 -16.48 -2.69 31.49
N PRO A 54 -17.25 -1.82 32.19
CA PRO A 54 -17.50 -0.49 31.64
C PRO A 54 -16.17 0.26 31.50
N LEU A 55 -15.88 0.72 30.29
CA LEU A 55 -14.64 1.44 30.00
C LEU A 55 -14.68 2.80 30.70
N GLU A 56 -13.65 3.08 31.46
CA GLU A 56 -13.40 4.44 31.91
C GLU A 56 -12.81 5.24 30.76
N SER A 57 -13.14 6.52 30.70
CA SER A 57 -12.67 7.39 29.64
C SER A 57 -11.15 7.47 29.57
N SER A 58 -10.46 7.28 30.70
CA SER A 58 -9.01 7.26 30.77
C SER A 58 -8.39 6.05 30.07
N GLU A 59 -9.17 4.98 29.83
CA GLU A 59 -8.73 3.79 29.12
C GLU A 59 -9.14 3.82 27.65
N VAL A 60 -10.33 4.33 27.38
CA VAL A 60 -10.86 4.43 26.03
C VAL A 60 -10.10 5.46 25.19
N LEU A 61 -9.81 6.62 25.78
CA LEU A 61 -9.14 7.70 25.06
C LEU A 61 -7.76 7.32 24.54
N PRO A 62 -6.90 6.65 25.34
CA PRO A 62 -5.63 6.15 24.79
C PRO A 62 -5.82 5.14 23.66
N LEU A 63 -6.81 4.25 23.75
CA LEU A 63 -7.09 3.29 22.70
C LEU A 63 -7.57 3.96 21.42
N LEU A 64 -8.36 5.02 21.53
CA LEU A 64 -8.84 5.76 20.38
C LEU A 64 -7.78 6.69 19.78
N ALA A 65 -6.94 7.29 20.64
CA ALA A 65 -5.96 8.28 20.23
C ALA A 65 -4.63 7.65 19.81
N HIS A 66 -4.16 6.63 20.52
CA HIS A 66 -2.84 6.06 20.33
C HIS A 66 -2.85 4.62 19.86
N GLY A 67 -3.94 4.08 19.87
CA GLY A 67 -3.88 2.82 19.46
C GLY A 67 -5.02 1.93 19.73
N PRO A 68 -5.24 0.91 18.90
CA PRO A 68 -4.26 -0.14 18.74
C PRO A 68 -2.99 0.43 18.15
N ARG A 69 -1.91 -0.23 18.44
CA ARG A 69 -0.61 0.19 17.96
C ARG A 69 -0.61 0.26 16.45
N LEU A 70 0.19 1.17 15.92
CA LEU A 70 0.47 1.18 14.50
C LEU A 70 1.23 -0.10 14.15
N LEU A 71 0.80 -0.73 13.08
CA LEU A 71 1.43 -1.94 12.57
C LEU A 71 2.37 -1.59 11.43
N PRO A 72 3.53 -2.26 11.33
CA PRO A 72 4.41 -2.05 10.20
C PRO A 72 3.77 -2.58 8.92
N LYS A 73 3.83 -1.79 7.89
CA LYS A 73 3.33 -2.10 6.56
C LYS A 73 4.41 -1.75 5.54
N ARG A 74 4.18 -2.14 4.30
CA ARG A 74 5.01 -1.75 3.18
C ARG A 74 4.21 -0.93 2.20
N MET A 75 4.81 0.15 1.73
CA MET A 75 4.27 0.91 0.62
C MET A 75 5.09 0.62 -0.62
N ILE A 76 4.41 0.42 -1.75
CA ILE A 76 5.04 0.29 -3.05
C ILE A 76 4.37 1.29 -3.98
N SER A 77 5.17 1.94 -4.82
CA SER A 77 4.66 2.96 -5.73
C SER A 77 5.36 2.83 -7.07
N LEU A 78 4.58 2.94 -8.13
CA LEU A 78 5.13 2.99 -9.48
C LEU A 78 4.25 3.89 -10.35
N ILE A 79 4.91 4.57 -11.31
CA ILE A 79 4.25 5.41 -12.29
C ILE A 79 4.17 4.62 -13.58
N VAL A 80 2.98 4.53 -14.15
CA VAL A 80 2.76 3.76 -15.39
C VAL A 80 1.84 4.54 -16.34
N PRO A 81 1.89 4.22 -17.63
CA PRO A 81 0.90 4.76 -18.57
C PRO A 81 -0.52 4.30 -18.19
N ASP A 82 -1.51 5.06 -18.61
CA ASP A 82 -2.91 4.78 -18.27
C ASP A 82 -3.33 3.36 -18.66
N ASP A 83 -2.87 2.86 -19.80
CA ASP A 83 -3.23 1.54 -20.30
C ASP A 83 -2.59 0.38 -19.53
N LYS A 84 -1.67 0.66 -18.62
CA LYS A 84 -1.00 -0.35 -17.79
C LYS A 84 -1.54 -0.42 -16.37
N VAL A 85 -2.38 0.52 -15.98
CA VAL A 85 -2.90 0.59 -14.61
C VAL A 85 -3.62 -0.70 -14.22
N ALA A 86 -4.50 -1.20 -15.08
CA ALA A 86 -5.27 -2.41 -14.79
C ALA A 86 -4.34 -3.61 -14.52
N THR A 87 -3.29 -3.77 -15.32
CA THR A 87 -2.33 -4.87 -15.15
C THR A 87 -1.61 -4.79 -13.81
N VAL A 88 -1.17 -3.59 -13.44
CA VAL A 88 -0.48 -3.38 -12.14
C VAL A 88 -1.44 -3.67 -10.99
N VAL A 89 -2.65 -3.13 -11.04
CA VAL A 89 -3.65 -3.31 -9.98
C VAL A 89 -3.98 -4.78 -9.81
N GLU A 90 -4.24 -5.50 -10.90
CA GLU A 90 -4.54 -6.94 -10.84
C GLU A 90 -3.36 -7.73 -10.27
N THR A 91 -2.15 -7.40 -10.67
CA THR A 91 -0.94 -8.07 -10.17
C THR A 91 -0.81 -7.91 -8.65
N VAL A 92 -1.04 -6.70 -8.16
CA VAL A 92 -0.98 -6.42 -6.72
C VAL A 92 -2.11 -7.14 -5.98
N ILE A 93 -3.32 -7.10 -6.50
CA ILE A 93 -4.46 -7.80 -5.88
C ILE A 93 -4.18 -9.30 -5.79
N ASN A 94 -3.76 -9.92 -6.89
CA ASN A 94 -3.52 -11.37 -6.94
C ASN A 94 -2.41 -11.80 -5.98
N SER A 95 -1.43 -10.94 -5.74
CA SER A 95 -0.31 -11.25 -4.85
C SER A 95 -0.68 -11.07 -3.36
N ASN A 96 -1.70 -10.29 -3.05
CA ASN A 96 -1.96 -9.84 -1.69
C ASN A 96 -3.30 -10.24 -1.12
N SER A 97 -4.30 -10.52 -1.95
CA SER A 97 -5.66 -10.79 -1.48
C SER A 97 -5.73 -12.12 -0.74
N THR A 98 -6.21 -12.07 0.50
CA THR A 98 -6.55 -13.26 1.30
C THR A 98 -8.04 -13.29 1.61
N LYS A 99 -8.80 -12.30 1.12
CA LYS A 99 -10.21 -12.08 1.42
C LYS A 99 -10.46 -11.71 2.89
N ASN A 100 -9.43 -11.25 3.57
CA ASN A 100 -9.51 -10.86 4.98
C ASN A 100 -9.17 -9.38 5.14
N PRO A 101 -9.71 -8.71 6.16
CA PRO A 101 -9.28 -7.35 6.51
C PRO A 101 -7.78 -7.30 6.77
N GLY A 102 -7.15 -6.23 6.35
CA GLY A 102 -5.71 -6.06 6.48
C GLY A 102 -4.92 -6.42 5.23
N ASP A 103 -5.58 -6.89 4.17
CA ASP A 103 -4.91 -7.21 2.90
C ASP A 103 -4.23 -5.99 2.28
N GLY A 104 -4.72 -4.80 2.57
CA GLY A 104 -4.12 -3.57 2.07
C GLY A 104 -5.07 -2.77 1.20
N LYS A 105 -4.52 -1.74 0.59
CA LYS A 105 -5.29 -0.81 -0.24
C LYS A 105 -4.41 -0.27 -1.36
N ILE A 106 -5.01 -0.08 -2.52
CA ILE A 106 -4.34 0.49 -3.69
C ILE A 106 -4.97 1.84 -3.97
N PHE A 107 -4.12 2.83 -4.20
CA PHE A 107 -4.53 4.18 -4.63
C PHE A 107 -4.04 4.39 -6.05
N VAL A 108 -4.92 4.89 -6.91
CA VAL A 108 -4.56 5.27 -8.28
C VAL A 108 -4.78 6.77 -8.41
N MET A 109 -3.72 7.47 -8.75
CA MET A 109 -3.72 8.94 -8.77
C MET A 109 -3.22 9.45 -10.12
N PRO A 110 -3.83 10.49 -10.67
CA PRO A 110 -3.29 11.11 -11.88
C PRO A 110 -1.96 11.79 -11.59
N ILE A 111 -1.05 11.68 -12.54
CA ILE A 111 0.27 12.33 -12.51
C ILE A 111 0.35 13.23 -13.73
N ASP A 112 0.67 14.50 -13.51
CA ASP A 112 0.73 15.47 -14.59
C ASP A 112 1.91 15.20 -15.51
N ASP A 113 3.08 14.90 -14.94
CA ASP A 113 4.27 14.66 -15.74
C ASP A 113 5.33 13.93 -14.91
N VAL A 114 6.28 13.34 -15.62
CA VAL A 114 7.49 12.71 -15.05
C VAL A 114 8.68 13.27 -15.83
N CYS A 115 9.74 13.62 -15.11
CA CYS A 115 10.97 14.08 -15.72
C CYS A 115 12.13 13.22 -15.21
N ARG A 116 12.89 12.63 -16.11
CA ARG A 116 14.07 11.84 -15.74
C ARG A 116 15.24 12.78 -15.45
N VAL A 117 15.74 12.73 -14.24
CA VAL A 117 16.81 13.66 -13.79
C VAL A 117 18.06 13.53 -14.67
N ARG A 118 18.45 12.31 -15.02
CA ARG A 118 19.67 12.06 -15.78
C ARG A 118 19.64 12.70 -17.19
N THR A 119 18.48 12.66 -17.85
CA THR A 119 18.37 13.03 -19.26
C THR A 119 17.53 14.26 -19.52
N GLY A 120 16.66 14.65 -18.56
CA GLY A 120 15.68 15.70 -18.77
C GLY A 120 14.49 15.28 -19.62
N GLU A 121 14.39 14.01 -20.02
CA GLU A 121 13.22 13.51 -20.75
C GLU A 121 11.98 13.60 -19.90
N THR A 122 10.84 13.87 -20.55
CA THR A 122 9.55 14.01 -19.87
C THR A 122 8.50 13.11 -20.51
N GLY A 123 7.34 13.03 -19.87
CA GLY A 123 6.22 12.25 -20.37
C GLY A 123 6.47 10.75 -20.30
N ASN A 124 5.77 10.00 -21.12
CA ASN A 124 5.86 8.54 -21.11
C ASN A 124 7.27 8.01 -21.38
N ALA A 125 8.08 8.76 -22.12
CA ALA A 125 9.48 8.40 -22.38
C ALA A 125 10.33 8.37 -21.10
N ALA A 126 9.93 9.09 -20.07
CA ALA A 126 10.62 9.16 -18.79
C ALA A 126 10.16 8.11 -17.78
N ILE A 127 9.17 7.30 -18.12
CA ILE A 127 8.70 6.21 -17.25
C ILE A 127 9.67 5.05 -17.36
N ASP A 128 10.27 4.67 -16.23
CA ASP A 128 11.28 3.62 -16.15
C ASP A 128 10.78 2.35 -15.46
N GLU A 129 9.52 2.32 -15.05
CA GLU A 129 8.97 1.21 -14.27
C GLU A 129 8.61 -0.02 -15.10
N MET A 130 8.71 0.08 -16.45
CA MET A 130 8.34 -1.01 -17.35
C MET A 130 9.53 -1.52 -18.15
N THR A 131 9.50 -2.82 -18.48
CA THR A 131 10.41 -3.37 -19.48
C THR A 131 9.89 -3.15 -20.90
N GLY A 132 10.79 -3.17 -21.88
CA GLY A 132 10.40 -3.20 -23.29
C GLY A 132 9.95 -1.87 -23.87
N LYS A 133 10.27 -0.77 -23.24
CA LYS A 133 9.93 0.54 -23.80
C LYS A 133 11.03 1.11 -24.69
#